data_7a42afa38bfc328fefe00c4c611e4dc3
#
_entry.id   7a42afa38bfc328fefe00c4c611e4dc3
#
_cell.length_a   1.000
_cell.length_b   1.000
_cell.length_c   1.000
_cell.angle_alpha   90.00
_cell.angle_beta   90.00
_cell.angle_gamma   90.00
#
_symmetry.space_group_name_H-M   'P 1'
#
loop_
_entity.id
_entity.type
_entity.pdbx_description
1 polymer ?
#
loop_
_entity_poly.entity_id
_entity_poly.type
_entity_poly.pdbx_seq_one_letter_code
_entity_poly.pdbx_strand_id
1 'polypeptide(L)'
;MRERRRGSPTPFARILAGSRFVPLVLAGLLAFQTASAARMNPAEKQTLELTPAVVLVAVTYQVTATFQVKEQPQPQKIELSYTVTGTGFIYRPDGYVITNGHVVAAANTKDPQAQAELARSIRHDILIERLVPAFERITKKDLTGHEDELAQAIGLRMSYSVPELRIYLANRSSFNGEIKAYSDPVTQGGKDVAIVKIDANNLPTVRLGDSEKVHIQEAMRVIGYPGAASPLNLKLIAMDSVFVPTVTNGHVSAVKVNFKGSPVIQSDAAITHGNSGGPAFNENGEVIGIATFGPEVAGFNFFVPINTAMEFVKSVGAAPESGLFDNLWQDALDTFDAGKFETAKKKLDDVLRIMPNEPDATRLFAAAELGATQEGALGRMMENSGWMISGMAGLLVVLAVALVVMRRRQTVPAAAMAGAAVAGSGGGAKVVLQPQPALPQAAEQSFGSIQVTGGSLSGRRFPLTKAGLLLGRDSAKCQVVFTEDVVSGEHAWIVPLDNGVAVIDRGSSNGTFINSVDSPRVSKVGLQNGDRVYLGKKGSVVVTYFAS
;
A
#
# COMPACT_ATOMS: atom_id res chain seq x y z
N MET A 1 -52.01 -36.84 40.07
CA MET A 1 -51.15 -38.04 39.91
C MET A 1 -51.16 -38.43 38.43
N ARG A 2 -50.14 -38.10 37.69
CA ARG A 2 -49.77 -38.77 36.44
C ARG A 2 -48.25 -38.54 36.24
N GLU A 3 -47.51 -39.60 36.52
CA GLU A 3 -46.06 -39.70 36.28
C GLU A 3 -45.79 -39.64 34.79
N ARG A 4 -44.89 -38.70 34.39
CA ARG A 4 -44.25 -38.71 33.08
C ARG A 4 -43.02 -39.60 33.13
N ARG A 5 -43.07 -40.77 32.50
CA ARG A 5 -41.91 -41.61 32.23
C ARG A 5 -40.90 -40.85 31.36
N ARG A 6 -39.70 -40.64 31.90
CA ARG A 6 -38.53 -40.19 31.13
C ARG A 6 -38.05 -41.36 30.27
N GLY A 7 -38.12 -41.20 28.94
CA GLY A 7 -37.54 -42.16 28.02
C GLY A 7 -36.01 -42.13 28.13
N SER A 8 -35.41 -43.30 28.31
CA SER A 8 -33.95 -43.49 28.26
C SER A 8 -33.45 -43.23 26.84
N PRO A 9 -32.30 -42.54 26.65
CA PRO A 9 -31.72 -42.33 25.33
C PRO A 9 -31.27 -43.66 24.73
N THR A 10 -31.51 -43.83 23.43
CA THR A 10 -31.14 -45.01 22.65
C THR A 10 -29.62 -45.23 22.68
N PRO A 11 -29.14 -46.48 22.59
CA PRO A 11 -27.71 -46.80 22.67
C PRO A 11 -26.84 -46.10 21.62
N PHE A 12 -27.42 -45.62 20.54
CA PHE A 12 -26.71 -44.88 19.49
C PHE A 12 -26.24 -43.45 19.91
N ALA A 13 -26.97 -42.81 20.83
CA ALA A 13 -26.57 -41.47 21.31
C ALA A 13 -25.42 -41.54 22.34
N ARG A 14 -25.14 -42.68 22.94
CA ARG A 14 -24.01 -42.85 23.87
C ARG A 14 -22.69 -43.15 23.20
N ILE A 15 -22.69 -43.63 21.94
CA ILE A 15 -21.46 -43.91 21.18
C ILE A 15 -20.83 -42.60 20.63
N LEU A 16 -21.65 -41.59 20.31
CA LEU A 16 -21.16 -40.30 19.80
C LEU A 16 -20.65 -39.36 20.90
N ALA A 17 -21.11 -39.47 22.14
CA ALA A 17 -20.71 -38.59 23.24
C ALA A 17 -19.36 -38.98 23.90
N GLY A 18 -18.78 -40.11 23.57
CA GLY A 18 -17.51 -40.62 24.13
C GLY A 18 -16.35 -40.68 23.14
N SER A 19 -16.55 -40.34 21.87
CA SER A 19 -15.50 -40.48 20.88
C SER A 19 -14.57 -39.25 20.87
N ARG A 20 -13.32 -39.46 21.24
CA ARG A 20 -12.20 -38.51 21.07
C ARG A 20 -11.88 -38.22 19.58
N PHE A 21 -12.72 -38.66 18.63
CA PHE A 21 -12.51 -38.57 17.19
C PHE A 21 -13.07 -37.29 16.56
N VAL A 22 -14.07 -36.64 17.18
CA VAL A 22 -14.66 -35.41 16.66
C VAL A 22 -13.63 -34.28 16.60
N PRO A 23 -12.75 -34.04 17.60
CA PRO A 23 -11.74 -33.00 17.52
C PRO A 23 -10.64 -33.29 16.49
N LEU A 24 -10.34 -34.54 16.15
CA LEU A 24 -9.30 -34.89 15.17
C LEU A 24 -9.78 -34.64 13.73
N VAL A 25 -11.05 -34.89 13.43
CA VAL A 25 -11.63 -34.58 12.11
C VAL A 25 -11.77 -33.05 11.92
N LEU A 26 -12.16 -32.33 13.01
CA LEU A 26 -12.18 -30.87 12.97
C LEU A 26 -10.77 -30.27 12.84
N ALA A 27 -9.77 -30.83 13.52
CA ALA A 27 -8.37 -30.39 13.39
C ALA A 27 -7.81 -30.68 12.00
N GLY A 28 -8.16 -31.80 11.38
CA GLY A 28 -7.80 -32.13 10.00
C GLY A 28 -8.44 -31.17 8.97
N LEU A 29 -9.71 -30.81 9.17
CA LEU A 29 -10.42 -29.84 8.33
C LEU A 29 -9.88 -28.40 8.51
N LEU A 30 -9.53 -28.01 9.73
CA LEU A 30 -8.87 -26.74 10.03
C LEU A 30 -7.45 -26.68 9.43
N ALA A 31 -6.69 -27.77 9.49
CA ALA A 31 -5.35 -27.84 8.88
C ALA A 31 -5.42 -27.79 7.35
N PHE A 32 -6.48 -28.34 6.74
CA PHE A 32 -6.69 -28.26 5.28
C PHE A 32 -7.06 -26.81 4.84
N GLN A 33 -7.78 -26.06 5.68
CA GLN A 33 -8.09 -24.65 5.43
C GLN A 33 -6.86 -23.75 5.61
N THR A 34 -5.95 -24.08 6.54
CA THR A 34 -4.70 -23.30 6.73
C THR A 34 -3.67 -23.58 5.63
N ALA A 35 -3.63 -24.78 5.05
CA ALA A 35 -2.78 -25.09 3.90
C ALA A 35 -3.24 -24.40 2.61
N SER A 36 -4.52 -24.02 2.50
CA SER A 36 -5.04 -23.21 1.38
C SER A 36 -4.72 -21.71 1.51
N ALA A 37 -4.32 -21.24 2.70
CA ALA A 37 -4.02 -19.83 2.99
C ALA A 37 -2.57 -19.44 2.66
N ALA A 38 -1.74 -20.35 2.17
CA ALA A 38 -0.31 -20.12 1.94
C ALA A 38 0.00 -19.56 0.53
N ARG A 39 -0.93 -19.59 -0.42
CA ARG A 39 -0.68 -19.04 -1.76
C ARG A 39 -0.74 -17.52 -1.72
N MET A 40 0.33 -16.90 -2.20
CA MET A 40 0.36 -15.46 -2.40
C MET A 40 -0.67 -15.05 -3.46
N ASN A 41 -1.27 -13.88 -3.27
CA ASN A 41 -1.99 -13.25 -4.37
C ASN A 41 -0.99 -12.97 -5.52
N PRO A 42 -1.29 -13.33 -6.79
CA PRO A 42 -0.36 -13.10 -7.90
C PRO A 42 0.12 -11.66 -8.02
N ALA A 43 -0.75 -10.67 -7.73
CA ALA A 43 -0.38 -9.26 -7.73
C ALA A 43 0.56 -8.89 -6.57
N GLU A 44 0.40 -9.51 -5.41
CA GLU A 44 1.32 -9.36 -4.27
C GLU A 44 2.67 -9.96 -4.60
N LYS A 45 2.71 -11.20 -5.11
CA LYS A 45 3.95 -11.88 -5.51
C LYS A 45 4.75 -11.05 -6.50
N GLN A 46 4.10 -10.57 -7.58
CA GLN A 46 4.74 -9.71 -8.56
C GLN A 46 5.26 -8.41 -7.93
N THR A 47 4.51 -7.82 -6.99
CA THR A 47 4.98 -6.64 -6.28
C THR A 47 6.24 -6.92 -5.46
N LEU A 48 6.29 -8.05 -4.76
CA LEU A 48 7.46 -8.50 -4.01
C LEU A 48 8.67 -8.76 -4.92
N GLU A 49 8.46 -9.30 -6.12
CA GLU A 49 9.53 -9.49 -7.11
C GLU A 49 10.19 -8.15 -7.52
N LEU A 50 9.39 -7.10 -7.68
CA LEU A 50 9.81 -5.83 -8.27
C LEU A 50 10.34 -4.82 -7.23
N THR A 51 9.81 -4.84 -6.02
CA THR A 51 10.07 -3.83 -4.98
C THR A 51 11.54 -3.69 -4.59
N PRO A 52 12.34 -4.76 -4.42
CA PRO A 52 13.72 -4.63 -3.97
C PRO A 52 14.63 -3.81 -4.89
N ALA A 53 14.31 -3.76 -6.19
CA ALA A 53 15.09 -3.02 -7.18
C ALA A 53 14.70 -1.52 -7.26
N VAL A 54 13.63 -1.09 -6.56
CA VAL A 54 13.21 0.30 -6.52
C VAL A 54 13.91 1.00 -5.35
N VAL A 55 14.52 2.15 -5.62
CA VAL A 55 15.41 2.86 -4.70
C VAL A 55 14.92 4.29 -4.44
N LEU A 56 15.18 4.77 -3.22
CA LEU A 56 15.01 6.18 -2.90
C LEU A 56 16.25 6.95 -3.34
N VAL A 57 16.05 7.99 -4.12
CA VAL A 57 17.09 8.93 -4.56
C VAL A 57 16.99 10.19 -3.73
N ALA A 58 18.08 10.63 -3.12
CA ALA A 58 18.13 11.86 -2.33
C ALA A 58 19.34 12.71 -2.71
N VAL A 59 19.09 14.01 -2.90
CA VAL A 59 20.13 15.01 -3.07
C VAL A 59 20.07 15.95 -1.88
N THR A 60 21.11 15.94 -1.06
CA THR A 60 21.20 16.76 0.15
C THR A 60 22.29 17.80 0.02
N TYR A 61 22.01 19.03 0.44
CA TYR A 61 22.99 20.10 0.54
C TYR A 61 22.69 20.98 1.75
N GLN A 62 23.74 21.58 2.30
CA GLN A 62 23.61 22.54 3.39
C GLN A 62 23.47 23.94 2.81
N VAL A 63 22.52 24.69 3.32
CA VAL A 63 22.27 26.07 2.95
C VAL A 63 22.55 26.94 4.16
N THR A 64 23.43 27.93 3.98
CA THR A 64 23.67 28.95 4.97
C THR A 64 23.08 30.27 4.47
N ALA A 65 22.06 30.77 5.18
CA ALA A 65 21.49 32.10 4.95
C ALA A 65 22.04 33.07 6.01
N THR A 66 22.64 34.18 5.55
CA THR A 66 23.17 35.24 6.42
C THR A 66 22.42 36.53 6.12
N PHE A 67 21.96 37.22 7.15
CA PHE A 67 21.21 38.47 7.00
C PHE A 67 21.43 39.42 8.21
N GLN A 68 21.17 40.70 8.02
CA GLN A 68 21.34 41.73 9.04
C GLN A 68 19.99 42.19 9.58
N VAL A 69 19.85 42.22 10.89
CA VAL A 69 18.71 42.83 11.57
C VAL A 69 19.18 44.16 12.15
N LYS A 70 18.42 45.25 11.92
CA LYS A 70 18.83 46.61 12.27
C LYS A 70 19.24 46.81 13.73
N GLU A 71 18.68 46.05 14.65
CA GLU A 71 18.90 46.19 16.09
C GLU A 71 19.98 45.25 16.63
N GLN A 72 20.61 44.44 15.76
CA GLN A 72 21.64 43.47 16.16
C GLN A 72 22.98 43.84 15.51
N PRO A 73 24.06 43.99 16.32
CA PRO A 73 25.34 44.44 15.80
C PRO A 73 26.03 43.42 14.90
N GLN A 74 25.66 42.13 14.96
CA GLN A 74 26.24 41.06 14.15
C GLN A 74 25.23 40.45 13.19
N PRO A 75 25.65 40.04 11.99
CA PRO A 75 24.80 39.33 11.05
C PRO A 75 24.24 38.05 11.69
N GLN A 76 22.99 37.79 11.44
CA GLN A 76 22.33 36.54 11.83
C GLN A 76 22.64 35.46 10.79
N LYS A 77 22.74 34.22 11.27
CA LYS A 77 23.04 33.05 10.44
C LYS A 77 21.98 31.97 10.68
N ILE A 78 21.41 31.43 9.61
CA ILE A 78 20.54 30.25 9.63
C ILE A 78 21.24 29.18 8.81
N GLU A 79 21.42 28.00 9.39
CA GLU A 79 21.91 26.80 8.71
C GLU A 79 20.77 25.82 8.54
N LEU A 80 20.55 25.39 7.31
CA LEU A 80 19.48 24.47 6.93
C LEU A 80 20.06 23.33 6.10
N SER A 81 19.60 22.12 6.40
CA SER A 81 19.80 20.97 5.52
C SER A 81 18.60 20.88 4.58
N TYR A 82 18.84 20.92 3.31
CA TYR A 82 17.82 20.82 2.28
C TYR A 82 18.00 19.49 1.54
N THR A 83 16.91 18.73 1.40
CA THR A 83 16.95 17.44 0.72
C THR A 83 15.84 17.38 -0.30
N VAL A 84 16.21 17.18 -1.55
CA VAL A 84 15.29 16.81 -2.64
C VAL A 84 15.28 15.29 -2.73
N THR A 85 14.09 14.71 -2.78
CA THR A 85 13.94 13.26 -2.89
C THR A 85 13.11 12.88 -4.10
N GLY A 86 13.40 11.72 -4.63
CA GLY A 86 12.66 11.06 -5.70
C GLY A 86 12.88 9.55 -5.64
N THR A 87 12.48 8.89 -6.67
CA THR A 87 12.59 7.43 -6.84
C THR A 87 13.55 7.12 -7.98
N GLY A 88 14.17 5.97 -7.96
CA GLY A 88 14.91 5.37 -9.06
C GLY A 88 14.72 3.87 -9.08
N PHE A 89 15.28 3.21 -10.05
CA PHE A 89 15.28 1.76 -10.13
C PHE A 89 16.57 1.22 -10.74
N ILE A 90 17.04 0.12 -10.19
CA ILE A 90 18.28 -0.55 -10.60
C ILE A 90 17.96 -1.44 -11.79
N TYR A 91 18.72 -1.31 -12.88
CA TYR A 91 18.56 -2.12 -14.07
C TYR A 91 19.77 -3.01 -14.37
N ARG A 92 20.80 -2.94 -13.54
CA ARG A 92 22.04 -3.73 -13.62
C ARG A 92 22.57 -4.07 -12.23
N PRO A 93 23.00 -5.32 -11.98
CA PRO A 93 23.37 -5.77 -10.64
C PRO A 93 24.65 -5.13 -10.11
N ASP A 94 25.45 -4.48 -10.93
CA ASP A 94 26.63 -3.71 -10.56
C ASP A 94 26.35 -2.25 -10.22
N GLY A 95 25.06 -1.83 -10.11
CA GLY A 95 24.67 -0.56 -9.52
C GLY A 95 24.36 0.57 -10.49
N TYR A 96 23.90 0.28 -11.69
CA TYR A 96 23.33 1.31 -12.55
C TYR A 96 21.84 1.51 -12.25
N VAL A 97 21.48 2.78 -12.01
CA VAL A 97 20.15 3.24 -11.62
C VAL A 97 19.60 4.20 -12.67
N ILE A 98 18.35 4.02 -13.05
CA ILE A 98 17.59 5.02 -13.83
C ILE A 98 16.74 5.85 -12.88
N THR A 99 16.70 7.17 -13.09
CA THR A 99 15.81 8.13 -12.42
C THR A 99 15.50 9.30 -13.35
N ASN A 100 14.72 10.29 -12.89
CA ASN A 100 14.53 11.51 -13.67
C ASN A 100 15.73 12.47 -13.57
N GLY A 101 15.90 13.28 -14.61
CA GLY A 101 16.89 14.36 -14.62
C GLY A 101 16.63 15.38 -13.52
N HIS A 102 15.37 15.85 -13.35
CA HIS A 102 15.03 16.84 -12.33
C HIS A 102 15.27 16.35 -10.90
N VAL A 103 15.19 15.04 -10.62
CA VAL A 103 15.46 14.48 -9.29
C VAL A 103 16.92 14.67 -8.89
N VAL A 104 17.84 14.57 -9.84
CA VAL A 104 19.29 14.69 -9.58
C VAL A 104 19.88 16.02 -10.06
N ALA A 105 19.07 16.93 -10.61
CA ALA A 105 19.52 18.21 -11.15
C ALA A 105 20.36 19.01 -10.16
N ALA A 106 19.96 19.01 -8.88
CA ALA A 106 20.70 19.68 -7.82
C ALA A 106 22.13 19.14 -7.65
N ALA A 107 22.36 17.86 -7.91
CA ALA A 107 23.69 17.24 -7.87
C ALA A 107 24.47 17.36 -9.18
N ASN A 108 23.83 17.78 -10.27
CA ASN A 108 24.48 18.02 -11.55
C ASN A 108 25.19 19.39 -11.56
N THR A 109 26.34 19.46 -10.89
CA THR A 109 27.12 20.71 -10.79
C THR A 109 27.70 21.21 -12.12
N LYS A 110 27.58 20.43 -13.18
CA LYS A 110 28.01 20.80 -14.55
C LYS A 110 26.97 21.63 -15.29
N ASP A 111 25.74 21.75 -14.73
CA ASP A 111 24.67 22.55 -15.32
C ASP A 111 24.44 23.85 -14.51
N PRO A 112 24.98 24.98 -14.94
CA PRO A 112 24.84 26.27 -14.24
C PRO A 112 23.39 26.77 -14.17
N GLN A 113 22.57 26.45 -15.19
CA GLN A 113 21.16 26.87 -15.23
C GLN A 113 20.33 26.14 -14.20
N ALA A 114 20.46 24.80 -14.11
CA ALA A 114 19.81 23.99 -13.08
C ALA A 114 20.24 24.43 -11.67
N GLN A 115 21.52 24.74 -11.47
CA GLN A 115 22.03 25.26 -10.20
C GLN A 115 21.44 26.62 -9.83
N ALA A 116 21.30 27.54 -10.80
CA ALA A 116 20.70 28.84 -10.55
C ALA A 116 19.19 28.77 -10.26
N GLU A 117 18.48 27.86 -10.91
CA GLU A 117 17.05 27.63 -10.67
C GLU A 117 16.81 27.02 -9.28
N LEU A 118 17.59 26.02 -8.90
CA LEU A 118 17.60 25.45 -7.57
C LEU A 118 17.86 26.53 -6.50
N ALA A 119 18.88 27.35 -6.69
CA ALA A 119 19.21 28.44 -5.76
C ALA A 119 18.06 29.43 -5.60
N ARG A 120 17.35 29.73 -6.70
CA ARG A 120 16.14 30.60 -6.68
C ARG A 120 15.00 29.95 -5.90
N SER A 121 14.71 28.68 -6.14
CA SER A 121 13.66 27.94 -5.42
C SER A 121 13.93 27.91 -3.92
N ILE A 122 15.14 27.54 -3.52
CA ILE A 122 15.53 27.50 -2.10
C ILE A 122 15.44 28.88 -1.44
N ARG A 123 15.87 29.93 -2.15
CA ARG A 123 15.77 31.30 -1.66
C ARG A 123 14.32 31.68 -1.39
N HIS A 124 13.43 31.33 -2.32
CA HIS A 124 12.00 31.57 -2.19
C HIS A 124 11.41 30.84 -0.98
N ASP A 125 11.70 29.55 -0.82
CA ASP A 125 11.21 28.74 0.31
C ASP A 125 11.69 29.29 1.66
N ILE A 126 12.98 29.66 1.77
CA ILE A 126 13.52 30.24 3.01
C ILE A 126 12.86 31.58 3.31
N LEU A 127 12.62 32.41 2.32
CA LEU A 127 11.93 33.68 2.50
C LEU A 127 10.50 33.46 2.99
N ILE A 128 9.71 32.66 2.28
CA ILE A 128 8.27 32.48 2.57
C ILE A 128 8.06 31.65 3.83
N GLU A 129 8.79 30.55 4.01
CA GLU A 129 8.50 29.64 5.13
C GLU A 129 9.16 30.06 6.45
N ARG A 130 10.22 30.87 6.40
CA ARG A 130 11.04 31.18 7.58
C ARG A 130 11.13 32.64 7.89
N LEU A 131 11.61 33.44 6.93
CA LEU A 131 11.94 34.84 7.19
C LEU A 131 10.69 35.72 7.24
N VAL A 132 9.82 35.67 6.25
CA VAL A 132 8.59 36.47 6.21
C VAL A 132 7.76 36.26 7.48
N PRO A 133 7.38 35.04 7.90
CA PRO A 133 6.60 34.84 9.12
C PRO A 133 7.33 35.28 10.40
N ALA A 134 8.68 35.22 10.42
CA ALA A 134 9.45 35.71 11.56
C ALA A 134 9.42 37.24 11.64
N PHE A 135 9.62 37.93 10.51
CA PHE A 135 9.60 39.40 10.45
C PHE A 135 8.20 39.99 10.63
N GLU A 136 7.15 39.35 10.12
CA GLU A 136 5.75 39.74 10.37
C GLU A 136 5.40 39.71 11.86
N ARG A 137 5.84 38.64 12.56
CA ARG A 137 5.64 38.54 14.02
C ARG A 137 6.31 39.68 14.80
N ILE A 138 7.50 40.13 14.34
CA ILE A 138 8.28 41.19 14.98
C ILE A 138 7.72 42.56 14.60
N THR A 139 7.50 42.81 13.31
CA THR A 139 7.13 44.13 12.79
C THR A 139 5.64 44.42 12.85
N LYS A 140 4.79 43.40 13.02
CA LYS A 140 3.33 43.45 12.92
C LYS A 140 2.81 43.98 11.59
N LYS A 141 3.59 43.84 10.53
CA LYS A 141 3.24 44.21 9.16
C LYS A 141 3.06 42.95 8.32
N ASP A 142 2.08 42.96 7.42
CA ASP A 142 1.94 41.95 6.38
C ASP A 142 3.05 42.19 5.33
N LEU A 143 3.84 41.18 5.09
CA LEU A 143 4.95 41.18 4.13
C LEU A 143 4.69 40.26 2.94
N THR A 144 3.48 39.73 2.81
CA THR A 144 3.06 38.90 1.69
C THR A 144 3.17 39.67 0.39
N GLY A 145 3.90 39.13 -0.60
CA GLY A 145 4.19 39.81 -1.87
C GLY A 145 5.34 40.81 -1.83
N HIS A 146 6.00 40.99 -0.66
CA HIS A 146 7.14 41.87 -0.45
C HIS A 146 8.42 41.11 -0.05
N GLU A 147 8.53 39.84 -0.41
CA GLU A 147 9.61 38.93 0.02
C GLU A 147 10.98 39.41 -0.49
N ASP A 148 11.03 39.88 -1.74
CA ASP A 148 12.27 40.37 -2.33
C ASP A 148 12.72 41.73 -1.75
N GLU A 149 11.78 42.59 -1.41
CA GLU A 149 12.04 43.84 -0.68
C GLU A 149 12.61 43.55 0.70
N LEU A 150 12.02 42.58 1.41
CA LEU A 150 12.53 42.10 2.69
C LEU A 150 13.95 41.56 2.54
N ALA A 151 14.18 40.66 1.57
CA ALA A 151 15.49 40.07 1.33
C ALA A 151 16.57 41.13 1.06
N GLN A 152 16.23 42.17 0.28
CA GLN A 152 17.12 43.30 0.02
C GLN A 152 17.37 44.13 1.27
N ALA A 153 16.31 44.46 2.01
CA ALA A 153 16.39 45.29 3.22
C ALA A 153 17.26 44.66 4.33
N ILE A 154 17.21 43.32 4.47
CA ILE A 154 18.05 42.59 5.42
C ILE A 154 19.39 42.16 4.87
N GLY A 155 19.69 42.46 3.61
CA GLY A 155 20.94 42.08 2.92
C GLY A 155 21.14 40.55 2.89
N LEU A 156 20.08 39.80 2.58
CA LEU A 156 20.12 38.32 2.57
C LEU A 156 21.17 37.81 1.58
N ARG A 157 22.11 37.03 2.12
CA ARG A 157 23.12 36.27 1.36
C ARG A 157 23.00 34.82 1.64
N MET A 158 23.14 33.97 0.61
CA MET A 158 23.07 32.54 0.72
C MET A 158 24.32 31.88 0.16
N SER A 159 24.77 30.84 0.82
CA SER A 159 25.82 29.95 0.35
C SER A 159 25.36 28.50 0.46
N TYR A 160 25.85 27.67 -0.45
CA TYR A 160 25.44 26.28 -0.60
C TYR A 160 26.67 25.37 -0.48
N SER A 161 26.53 24.24 0.20
CA SER A 161 27.54 23.17 0.15
C SER A 161 27.53 22.49 -1.21
N VAL A 162 28.55 21.68 -1.48
CA VAL A 162 28.49 20.73 -2.60
C VAL A 162 27.36 19.74 -2.33
N PRO A 163 26.44 19.55 -3.29
CA PRO A 163 25.34 18.60 -3.15
C PRO A 163 25.85 17.16 -3.03
N GLU A 164 25.25 16.39 -2.15
CA GLU A 164 25.52 14.96 -1.95
C GLU A 164 24.38 14.16 -2.55
N LEU A 165 24.65 13.37 -3.60
CA LEU A 165 23.69 12.44 -4.19
C LEU A 165 23.82 11.08 -3.51
N ARG A 166 22.77 10.63 -2.85
CA ARG A 166 22.68 9.32 -2.20
C ARG A 166 21.54 8.49 -2.77
N ILE A 167 21.83 7.21 -2.94
CA ILE A 167 20.86 6.18 -3.32
C ILE A 167 20.66 5.25 -2.11
N TYR A 168 19.41 5.11 -1.67
CA TYR A 168 19.02 4.23 -0.57
C TYR A 168 18.26 3.03 -1.10
N LEU A 169 18.74 1.84 -0.75
CA LEU A 169 18.06 0.59 -1.06
C LEU A 169 16.91 0.31 -0.06
N ALA A 170 16.06 -0.66 -0.38
CA ALA A 170 14.96 -1.10 0.48
C ALA A 170 15.42 -1.53 1.89
N ASN A 171 16.61 -2.13 2.00
CA ASN A 171 17.23 -2.52 3.29
C ASN A 171 17.90 -1.34 4.04
N ARG A 172 17.71 -0.08 3.58
CA ARG A 172 18.29 1.17 4.12
C ARG A 172 19.80 1.34 3.94
N SER A 173 20.47 0.42 3.26
CA SER A 173 21.84 0.66 2.81
C SER A 173 21.88 1.86 1.89
N SER A 174 22.90 2.71 2.01
CA SER A 174 23.03 3.92 1.19
C SER A 174 24.40 4.00 0.51
N PHE A 175 24.40 4.52 -0.70
CA PHE A 175 25.58 4.62 -1.55
C PHE A 175 25.66 6.02 -2.14
N ASN A 176 26.88 6.52 -2.36
CA ASN A 176 27.09 7.74 -3.12
C ASN A 176 26.79 7.47 -4.59
N GLY A 177 25.96 8.33 -5.19
CA GLY A 177 25.64 8.27 -6.62
C GLY A 177 26.56 9.13 -7.46
N GLU A 178 26.97 8.62 -8.62
CA GLU A 178 27.67 9.37 -9.65
C GLU A 178 26.80 9.48 -10.91
N ILE A 179 26.49 10.68 -11.36
CA ILE A 179 25.70 10.92 -12.59
C ILE A 179 26.56 10.58 -13.80
N LYS A 180 26.19 9.54 -14.54
CA LYS A 180 26.86 9.07 -15.76
C LYS A 180 26.25 9.65 -17.04
N ALA A 181 24.93 9.86 -17.04
CA ALA A 181 24.21 10.53 -18.13
C ALA A 181 23.07 11.36 -17.53
N TYR A 182 22.72 12.45 -18.20
CA TYR A 182 21.75 13.42 -17.73
C TYR A 182 21.02 14.10 -18.89
N SER A 183 19.75 14.38 -18.72
CA SER A 183 18.95 15.26 -19.58
C SER A 183 18.07 16.15 -18.73
N ASP A 184 17.93 17.40 -19.16
CA ASP A 184 17.07 18.38 -18.51
C ASP A 184 15.62 17.90 -18.37
N PRO A 185 14.86 18.51 -17.44
CA PRO A 185 13.44 18.25 -17.28
C PRO A 185 12.64 18.46 -18.57
N VAL A 186 11.52 17.74 -18.70
CA VAL A 186 10.61 17.92 -19.85
C VAL A 186 10.11 19.36 -19.98
N THR A 187 9.89 20.06 -18.86
CA THR A 187 9.48 21.47 -18.82
C THR A 187 10.51 22.42 -19.45
N GLN A 188 11.78 22.04 -19.46
CA GLN A 188 12.88 22.75 -20.10
C GLN A 188 13.18 22.23 -21.53
N GLY A 189 12.40 21.26 -22.00
CA GLY A 189 12.53 20.67 -23.34
C GLY A 189 13.52 19.52 -23.40
N GLY A 190 13.98 19.01 -22.26
CA GLY A 190 14.77 17.80 -22.15
C GLY A 190 13.94 16.53 -22.16
N LYS A 191 14.61 15.40 -21.95
CA LYS A 191 14.01 14.05 -21.88
C LYS A 191 13.75 13.59 -20.45
N ASP A 192 14.20 14.36 -19.46
CA ASP A 192 14.02 14.11 -18.02
C ASP A 192 14.49 12.73 -17.57
N VAL A 193 15.66 12.32 -17.99
CA VAL A 193 16.28 11.04 -17.66
C VAL A 193 17.68 11.26 -17.11
N ALA A 194 18.03 10.52 -16.07
CA ALA A 194 19.40 10.42 -15.59
C ALA A 194 19.79 8.96 -15.34
N ILE A 195 21.06 8.64 -15.62
CA ILE A 195 21.70 7.38 -15.24
C ILE A 195 22.68 7.69 -14.10
N VAL A 196 22.48 7.02 -12.98
CA VAL A 196 23.32 7.13 -11.80
C VAL A 196 24.05 5.81 -11.58
N LYS A 197 25.33 5.85 -11.23
CA LYS A 197 26.13 4.68 -10.85
C LYS A 197 26.42 4.72 -9.36
N ILE A 198 26.22 3.62 -8.69
CA ILE A 198 26.63 3.38 -7.28
C ILE A 198 27.66 2.26 -7.22
N ASP A 199 28.56 2.32 -6.25
CA ASP A 199 29.57 1.28 -6.04
C ASP A 199 29.01 0.16 -5.17
N ALA A 200 28.29 -0.76 -5.82
CA ALA A 200 27.68 -1.93 -5.21
C ALA A 200 27.54 -3.06 -6.24
N ASN A 201 27.40 -4.30 -5.78
CA ASN A 201 27.29 -5.47 -6.62
C ASN A 201 26.19 -6.41 -6.11
N ASN A 202 25.79 -7.36 -6.94
CA ASN A 202 24.71 -8.33 -6.65
C ASN A 202 23.40 -7.67 -6.22
N LEU A 203 23.12 -6.49 -6.78
CA LEU A 203 21.90 -5.74 -6.49
C LEU A 203 20.69 -6.36 -7.20
N PRO A 204 19.48 -6.19 -6.63
CA PRO A 204 18.23 -6.50 -7.34
C PRO A 204 18.07 -5.62 -8.58
N THR A 205 17.47 -6.19 -9.63
CA THR A 205 17.26 -5.46 -10.89
C THR A 205 15.82 -5.57 -11.39
N VAL A 206 15.42 -4.60 -12.21
CA VAL A 206 14.18 -4.67 -12.98
C VAL A 206 14.45 -5.04 -14.43
N ARG A 207 13.47 -5.65 -15.07
CA ARG A 207 13.47 -5.87 -16.53
C ARG A 207 12.95 -4.60 -17.22
N LEU A 208 13.69 -4.12 -18.23
CA LEU A 208 13.24 -3.02 -19.07
C LEU A 208 12.40 -3.59 -20.23
N GLY A 209 11.20 -3.07 -20.41
CA GLY A 209 10.28 -3.44 -21.48
C GLY A 209 10.49 -2.62 -22.75
N ASP A 210 9.43 -2.53 -23.54
CA ASP A 210 9.41 -1.80 -24.81
C ASP A 210 8.18 -0.88 -24.85
N SER A 211 8.41 0.41 -24.67
CA SER A 211 7.33 1.40 -24.63
C SER A 211 6.67 1.68 -26.00
N GLU A 212 7.21 1.19 -27.12
CA GLU A 212 6.55 1.25 -28.41
C GLU A 212 5.39 0.24 -28.54
N LYS A 213 5.39 -0.79 -27.68
CA LYS A 213 4.33 -1.80 -27.60
C LYS A 213 3.22 -1.47 -26.61
N VAL A 214 3.30 -0.31 -25.96
CA VAL A 214 2.31 0.11 -24.97
C VAL A 214 1.00 0.48 -25.65
N HIS A 215 -0.10 -0.06 -25.15
CA HIS A 215 -1.44 0.18 -25.66
C HIS A 215 -2.30 0.97 -24.67
N ILE A 216 -3.28 1.72 -25.22
CA ILE A 216 -4.30 2.41 -24.39
C ILE A 216 -5.11 1.35 -23.63
N GLN A 217 -5.39 1.63 -22.35
CA GLN A 217 -6.02 0.74 -21.37
C GLN A 217 -5.14 -0.42 -20.88
N GLU A 218 -3.86 -0.47 -21.25
CA GLU A 218 -2.91 -1.40 -20.65
C GLU A 218 -2.76 -1.06 -19.16
N ALA A 219 -2.81 -2.09 -18.30
CA ALA A 219 -2.64 -1.91 -16.86
C ALA A 219 -1.21 -1.49 -16.52
N MET A 220 -1.09 -0.53 -15.61
CA MET A 220 0.17 -0.02 -15.12
C MET A 220 0.25 -0.11 -13.61
N ARG A 221 1.42 -0.51 -13.10
CA ARG A 221 1.77 -0.45 -11.68
C ARG A 221 2.96 0.46 -11.49
N VAL A 222 2.83 1.44 -10.60
CA VAL A 222 3.91 2.38 -10.27
C VAL A 222 4.40 2.08 -8.86
N ILE A 223 5.71 1.99 -8.67
CA ILE A 223 6.33 1.80 -7.36
C ILE A 223 7.26 2.99 -7.10
N GLY A 224 7.15 3.61 -5.92
CA GLY A 224 7.98 4.77 -5.59
C GLY A 224 7.89 5.18 -4.13
N TYR A 225 8.58 6.28 -3.77
CA TYR A 225 8.74 6.79 -2.40
C TYR A 225 8.07 8.16 -2.18
N PRO A 226 6.73 8.28 -2.31
CA PRO A 226 6.04 9.57 -2.24
C PRO A 226 6.15 10.24 -0.87
N GLY A 227 6.30 9.46 0.19
CA GLY A 227 6.40 9.96 1.55
C GLY A 227 7.68 10.74 1.85
N ALA A 228 8.76 10.48 1.10
CA ALA A 228 10.06 11.09 1.34
C ALA A 228 10.14 12.56 0.89
N ALA A 229 9.29 12.98 -0.05
CA ALA A 229 9.35 14.31 -0.67
C ALA A 229 8.56 15.40 0.06
N SER A 230 7.70 15.05 1.04
CA SER A 230 6.79 16.00 1.67
C SER A 230 7.07 16.18 3.17
N PRO A 231 7.42 17.40 3.63
CA PRO A 231 7.52 17.71 5.06
C PRO A 231 6.23 17.43 5.84
N LEU A 232 5.08 17.50 5.16
CA LEU A 232 3.78 17.20 5.75
C LEU A 232 3.65 15.70 6.06
N ASN A 233 4.11 14.85 5.14
CA ASN A 233 4.09 13.40 5.31
C ASN A 233 5.03 12.95 6.45
N LEU A 234 6.18 13.60 6.64
CA LEU A 234 7.10 13.34 7.76
C LEU A 234 6.49 13.64 9.13
N LYS A 235 5.40 14.42 9.20
CA LYS A 235 4.64 14.65 10.45
C LYS A 235 3.54 13.62 10.68
N LEU A 236 3.14 12.89 9.63
CA LEU A 236 2.02 11.93 9.65
C LEU A 236 2.48 10.48 9.74
N ILE A 237 3.67 10.17 9.26
CA ILE A 237 4.24 8.82 9.24
C ILE A 237 5.52 8.76 10.05
N ALA A 238 5.83 7.59 10.59
CA ALA A 238 7.11 7.37 11.27
C ALA A 238 8.27 7.58 10.28
N MET A 239 9.38 8.13 10.74
CA MET A 239 10.57 8.37 9.91
C MET A 239 11.03 7.11 9.18
N ASP A 240 10.91 5.95 9.81
CA ASP A 240 11.26 4.66 9.21
C ASP A 240 10.37 4.27 8.02
N SER A 241 9.13 4.75 8.00
CA SER A 241 8.18 4.49 6.91
C SER A 241 8.50 5.24 5.61
N VAL A 242 9.41 6.21 5.65
CA VAL A 242 9.91 6.90 4.46
C VAL A 242 10.63 5.93 3.50
N PHE A 243 11.20 4.86 4.05
CA PHE A 243 11.90 3.82 3.27
C PHE A 243 10.96 2.69 2.80
N VAL A 244 9.66 2.78 3.05
CA VAL A 244 8.68 1.82 2.55
C VAL A 244 8.08 2.38 1.25
N PRO A 245 8.31 1.74 0.10
CA PRO A 245 7.76 2.21 -1.16
C PRO A 245 6.25 2.05 -1.20
N THR A 246 5.59 2.92 -1.94
CA THR A 246 4.15 2.88 -2.20
C THR A 246 3.90 2.31 -3.58
N VAL A 247 2.91 1.46 -3.68
CA VAL A 247 2.43 0.88 -4.94
C VAL A 247 1.11 1.53 -5.33
N THR A 248 1.04 2.07 -6.55
CA THR A 248 -0.19 2.58 -7.13
C THR A 248 -0.48 1.88 -8.45
N ASN A 249 -1.74 1.69 -8.78
CA ASN A 249 -2.17 1.06 -10.01
C ASN A 249 -3.00 2.05 -10.84
N GLY A 250 -2.98 1.86 -12.14
CA GLY A 250 -3.77 2.61 -13.10
C GLY A 250 -3.67 1.99 -14.48
N HIS A 251 -4.05 2.74 -15.50
CA HIS A 251 -4.03 2.30 -16.89
C HIS A 251 -3.42 3.38 -17.77
N VAL A 252 -2.86 2.99 -18.89
CA VAL A 252 -2.44 3.90 -19.95
C VAL A 252 -3.67 4.60 -20.53
N SER A 253 -3.75 5.92 -20.36
CA SER A 253 -4.86 6.74 -20.88
C SER A 253 -4.60 7.20 -22.31
N ALA A 254 -3.34 7.53 -22.65
CA ALA A 254 -2.92 7.95 -23.98
C ALA A 254 -1.40 7.88 -24.15
N VAL A 255 -0.95 7.75 -25.39
CA VAL A 255 0.44 8.07 -25.78
C VAL A 255 0.41 9.37 -26.55
N LYS A 256 1.20 10.36 -26.11
CA LYS A 256 1.22 11.72 -26.64
C LYS A 256 2.64 12.16 -26.96
N VAL A 257 2.78 13.34 -27.51
CA VAL A 257 4.06 14.05 -27.62
C VAL A 257 3.99 15.34 -26.83
N ASN A 258 5.08 15.71 -26.17
CA ASN A 258 5.18 16.99 -25.50
C ASN A 258 5.37 18.12 -26.53
N PHE A 259 5.41 19.38 -26.07
CA PHE A 259 5.57 20.57 -26.93
C PHE A 259 6.90 20.63 -27.71
N LYS A 260 7.88 19.76 -27.37
CA LYS A 260 9.16 19.60 -28.08
C LYS A 260 9.18 18.37 -29.00
N GLY A 261 8.06 17.64 -29.11
CA GLY A 261 7.94 16.44 -29.94
C GLY A 261 8.44 15.14 -29.30
N SER A 262 8.84 15.15 -28.02
CA SER A 262 9.24 13.92 -27.33
C SER A 262 8.00 13.13 -26.88
N PRO A 263 7.99 11.79 -27.02
CA PRO A 263 6.87 10.96 -26.59
C PRO A 263 6.71 10.99 -25.07
N VAL A 264 5.44 10.93 -24.62
CA VAL A 264 5.06 10.81 -23.21
C VAL A 264 3.87 9.86 -23.09
N ILE A 265 3.84 9.05 -22.05
CA ILE A 265 2.70 8.19 -21.71
C ILE A 265 1.87 8.94 -20.68
N GLN A 266 0.57 9.08 -20.93
CA GLN A 266 -0.40 9.59 -19.95
C GLN A 266 -1.09 8.41 -19.27
N SER A 267 -1.29 8.50 -17.95
CA SER A 267 -1.99 7.48 -17.17
C SER A 267 -2.85 8.10 -16.06
N ASP A 268 -3.84 7.35 -15.61
CA ASP A 268 -4.64 7.65 -14.42
C ASP A 268 -4.01 7.09 -13.12
N ALA A 269 -2.90 6.35 -13.21
CA ALA A 269 -2.15 5.90 -12.05
C ALA A 269 -1.76 7.10 -11.17
N ALA A 270 -2.14 7.04 -9.88
CA ALA A 270 -1.86 8.14 -8.95
C ALA A 270 -0.36 8.27 -8.71
N ILE A 271 0.21 9.42 -9.05
CA ILE A 271 1.58 9.80 -8.70
C ILE A 271 1.56 11.13 -7.94
N THR A 272 2.52 11.29 -7.03
CA THR A 272 2.72 12.49 -6.23
C THR A 272 4.21 12.80 -6.16
N HIS A 273 4.56 13.95 -5.55
CA HIS A 273 5.96 14.28 -5.28
C HIS A 273 6.67 13.13 -4.56
N GLY A 274 7.84 12.74 -5.08
CA GLY A 274 8.65 11.60 -4.61
C GLY A 274 8.49 10.33 -5.44
N ASN A 275 7.41 10.15 -6.21
CA ASN A 275 7.32 9.09 -7.21
C ASN A 275 8.17 9.36 -8.47
N SER A 276 8.54 10.63 -8.70
CA SER A 276 9.39 11.04 -9.84
C SER A 276 10.65 10.19 -9.93
N GLY A 277 10.93 9.63 -11.10
CA GLY A 277 12.02 8.69 -11.36
C GLY A 277 11.67 7.22 -11.10
N GLY A 278 10.51 6.95 -10.50
CA GLY A 278 10.04 5.60 -10.22
C GLY A 278 9.56 4.85 -11.46
N PRO A 279 9.71 3.51 -11.47
CA PRO A 279 9.30 2.66 -12.59
C PRO A 279 7.78 2.51 -12.66
N ALA A 280 7.26 2.50 -13.87
CA ALA A 280 5.92 2.05 -14.20
C ALA A 280 6.01 0.71 -14.92
N PHE A 281 5.44 -0.33 -14.33
CA PHE A 281 5.50 -1.71 -14.81
C PHE A 281 4.22 -2.09 -15.56
N ASN A 282 4.34 -2.91 -16.59
CA ASN A 282 3.23 -3.61 -17.22
C ASN A 282 2.84 -4.88 -16.42
N GLU A 283 1.85 -5.62 -16.91
CA GLU A 283 1.39 -6.87 -16.28
C GLU A 283 2.47 -7.96 -16.25
N ASN A 284 3.46 -7.90 -17.14
CA ASN A 284 4.58 -8.83 -17.18
C ASN A 284 5.72 -8.46 -16.20
N GLY A 285 5.58 -7.38 -15.43
CA GLY A 285 6.63 -6.88 -14.55
C GLY A 285 7.80 -6.24 -15.29
N GLU A 286 7.58 -5.70 -16.47
CA GLU A 286 8.57 -4.98 -17.26
C GLU A 286 8.33 -3.47 -17.15
N VAL A 287 9.40 -2.70 -17.00
CA VAL A 287 9.31 -1.24 -16.96
C VAL A 287 8.97 -0.71 -18.34
N ILE A 288 7.84 -0.03 -18.48
CA ILE A 288 7.38 0.62 -19.71
C ILE A 288 7.49 2.14 -19.67
N GLY A 289 7.65 2.73 -18.47
CA GLY A 289 7.77 4.17 -18.32
C GLY A 289 8.38 4.57 -16.98
N ILE A 290 8.73 5.83 -16.85
CA ILE A 290 9.33 6.47 -15.68
C ILE A 290 8.37 7.56 -15.22
N ALA A 291 7.88 7.51 -14.00
CA ALA A 291 7.02 8.55 -13.43
C ALA A 291 7.77 9.89 -13.43
N THR A 292 7.17 10.95 -13.95
CA THR A 292 7.86 12.23 -14.06
C THR A 292 7.06 13.39 -13.48
N PHE A 293 6.06 13.87 -14.15
CA PHE A 293 5.28 15.02 -13.71
C PHE A 293 3.79 14.80 -13.94
N GLY A 294 2.97 15.50 -13.18
CA GLY A 294 1.55 15.64 -13.42
C GLY A 294 1.13 17.03 -12.99
N PRO A 295 0.20 17.69 -13.70
CA PRO A 295 -0.51 18.80 -13.10
C PRO A 295 -1.22 18.28 -11.85
N GLU A 296 -1.46 19.13 -10.85
CA GLU A 296 -2.20 18.73 -9.63
C GLU A 296 -3.69 18.39 -9.92
N VAL A 297 -3.96 17.86 -11.11
CA VAL A 297 -5.26 17.44 -11.60
C VAL A 297 -5.29 15.93 -11.66
N ALA A 298 -6.14 15.31 -10.88
CA ALA A 298 -6.30 13.86 -10.84
C ALA A 298 -6.54 13.26 -12.23
N GLY A 299 -5.83 12.16 -12.55
CA GLY A 299 -5.99 11.45 -13.82
C GLY A 299 -5.14 11.98 -14.99
N PHE A 300 -4.28 12.99 -14.76
CA PHE A 300 -3.39 13.55 -15.79
C PHE A 300 -1.93 13.40 -15.38
N ASN A 301 -1.48 12.18 -15.15
CA ASN A 301 -0.09 11.91 -14.81
C ASN A 301 0.68 11.49 -16.05
N PHE A 302 1.94 11.91 -16.15
CA PHE A 302 2.79 11.67 -17.30
C PHE A 302 4.03 10.84 -16.90
N PHE A 303 4.46 10.03 -17.86
CA PHE A 303 5.60 9.13 -17.73
C PHE A 303 6.51 9.31 -18.95
N VAL A 304 7.80 9.33 -18.71
CA VAL A 304 8.80 9.24 -19.78
C VAL A 304 8.81 7.78 -20.27
N PRO A 305 8.60 7.49 -21.56
CA PRO A 305 8.67 6.14 -22.09
C PRO A 305 10.04 5.50 -21.84
N ILE A 306 10.07 4.20 -21.52
CA ILE A 306 11.34 3.52 -21.20
C ILE A 306 12.33 3.53 -22.37
N ASN A 307 11.84 3.49 -23.63
CA ASN A 307 12.70 3.56 -24.81
C ASN A 307 13.49 4.87 -24.89
N THR A 308 12.95 5.97 -24.33
CA THR A 308 13.70 7.23 -24.16
C THR A 308 14.89 7.04 -23.21
N ALA A 309 14.71 6.33 -22.10
CA ALA A 309 15.81 6.05 -21.16
C ALA A 309 16.85 5.09 -21.77
N MET A 310 16.43 4.18 -22.65
CA MET A 310 17.34 3.25 -23.31
C MET A 310 18.40 3.95 -24.20
N GLU A 311 18.14 5.18 -24.65
CA GLU A 311 19.16 5.99 -25.35
C GLU A 311 20.32 6.32 -24.41
N PHE A 312 20.00 6.69 -23.16
CA PHE A 312 20.99 7.01 -22.11
C PHE A 312 21.71 5.75 -21.61
N VAL A 313 21.00 4.65 -21.44
CA VAL A 313 21.58 3.33 -21.12
C VAL A 313 22.62 2.93 -22.17
N LYS A 314 22.31 3.09 -23.46
CA LYS A 314 23.24 2.84 -24.56
C LYS A 314 24.44 3.79 -24.53
N SER A 315 24.23 5.07 -24.22
CA SER A 315 25.30 6.07 -24.19
C SER A 315 26.35 5.81 -23.10
N VAL A 316 25.95 5.17 -21.99
CA VAL A 316 26.90 4.79 -20.92
C VAL A 316 27.49 3.39 -21.11
N GLY A 317 27.09 2.66 -22.15
CA GLY A 317 27.61 1.32 -22.46
C GLY A 317 27.25 0.24 -21.45
N ALA A 318 26.18 0.43 -20.65
CA ALA A 318 25.78 -0.46 -19.56
C ALA A 318 24.43 -1.12 -19.90
N ALA A 319 24.44 -2.16 -20.71
CA ALA A 319 23.21 -2.88 -21.09
C ALA A 319 22.50 -3.48 -19.87
N PRO A 320 21.14 -3.57 -19.87
CA PRO A 320 20.38 -4.20 -18.80
C PRO A 320 20.82 -5.65 -18.58
N GLU A 321 20.86 -6.07 -17.31
CA GLU A 321 21.31 -7.39 -16.91
C GLU A 321 20.63 -7.80 -15.60
N SER A 322 20.17 -9.05 -15.48
CA SER A 322 19.67 -9.62 -14.23
C SER A 322 20.83 -10.25 -13.44
N GLY A 323 20.74 -10.20 -12.12
CA GLY A 323 21.80 -10.63 -11.23
C GLY A 323 21.50 -11.92 -10.45
N LEU A 324 22.46 -12.25 -9.57
CA LEU A 324 22.31 -13.37 -8.65
C LEU A 324 21.13 -13.16 -7.68
N PHE A 325 20.96 -11.94 -7.19
CA PHE A 325 19.85 -11.61 -6.29
C PHE A 325 18.50 -11.98 -6.93
N ASP A 326 18.26 -11.56 -8.17
CA ASP A 326 16.97 -11.75 -8.85
C ASP A 326 16.59 -13.24 -8.96
N ASN A 327 17.57 -14.09 -9.30
CA ASN A 327 17.35 -15.53 -9.41
C ASN A 327 17.04 -16.17 -8.06
N LEU A 328 17.78 -15.81 -7.00
CA LEU A 328 17.57 -16.32 -5.65
C LEU A 328 16.24 -15.83 -5.08
N TRP A 329 15.91 -14.58 -5.31
CA TRP A 329 14.68 -13.97 -4.83
C TRP A 329 13.44 -14.60 -5.46
N GLN A 330 13.44 -14.73 -6.80
CA GLN A 330 12.36 -15.39 -7.51
C GLN A 330 12.16 -16.84 -7.06
N ASP A 331 13.25 -17.60 -6.93
CA ASP A 331 13.22 -18.99 -6.49
C ASP A 331 12.74 -19.14 -5.04
N ALA A 332 13.09 -18.18 -4.17
CA ALA A 332 12.58 -18.11 -2.80
C ALA A 332 11.07 -17.83 -2.77
N LEU A 333 10.58 -16.85 -3.54
CA LEU A 333 9.17 -16.53 -3.66
C LEU A 333 8.35 -17.70 -4.23
N ASP A 334 8.82 -18.33 -5.29
CA ASP A 334 8.17 -19.50 -5.90
C ASP A 334 8.05 -20.65 -4.92
N THR A 335 9.10 -20.88 -4.15
CA THR A 335 9.16 -21.97 -3.15
C THR A 335 8.24 -21.68 -1.97
N PHE A 336 8.18 -20.43 -1.53
CA PHE A 336 7.27 -19.97 -0.46
C PHE A 336 5.80 -20.08 -0.92
N ASP A 337 5.49 -19.60 -2.12
CA ASP A 337 4.14 -19.67 -2.72
C ASP A 337 3.66 -21.12 -2.93
N ALA A 338 4.59 -22.03 -3.21
CA ALA A 338 4.30 -23.46 -3.27
C ALA A 338 4.06 -24.12 -1.89
N GLY A 339 4.15 -23.36 -0.78
CA GLY A 339 3.98 -23.85 0.58
C GLY A 339 5.13 -24.74 1.09
N LYS A 340 6.29 -24.75 0.42
CA LYS A 340 7.47 -25.54 0.81
C LYS A 340 8.34 -24.75 1.82
N PHE A 341 7.81 -24.52 3.02
CA PHE A 341 8.34 -23.56 3.97
C PHE A 341 9.76 -23.86 4.45
N GLU A 342 10.10 -25.11 4.70
CA GLU A 342 11.47 -25.49 5.10
C GLU A 342 12.50 -25.19 3.99
N THR A 343 12.13 -25.38 2.73
CA THR A 343 12.99 -25.06 1.61
C THR A 343 13.02 -23.57 1.34
N ALA A 344 11.87 -22.89 1.41
CA ALA A 344 11.76 -21.43 1.27
C ALA A 344 12.63 -20.70 2.30
N LYS A 345 12.63 -21.15 3.55
CA LYS A 345 13.48 -20.62 4.61
C LYS A 345 14.95 -20.62 4.23
N LYS A 346 15.47 -21.73 3.68
CA LYS A 346 16.87 -21.83 3.24
C LYS A 346 17.19 -20.86 2.11
N LYS A 347 16.29 -20.75 1.12
CA LYS A 347 16.46 -19.83 -0.01
C LYS A 347 16.39 -18.37 0.42
N LEU A 348 15.50 -18.05 1.35
CA LEU A 348 15.40 -16.70 1.94
C LEU A 348 16.65 -16.34 2.75
N ASP A 349 17.28 -17.33 3.43
CA ASP A 349 18.57 -17.13 4.08
C ASP A 349 19.67 -16.79 3.05
N ASP A 350 19.69 -17.45 1.90
CA ASP A 350 20.64 -17.13 0.82
C ASP A 350 20.42 -15.72 0.27
N VAL A 351 19.17 -15.28 0.10
CA VAL A 351 18.83 -13.88 -0.25
C VAL A 351 19.34 -12.90 0.78
N LEU A 352 19.10 -13.18 2.08
CA LEU A 352 19.51 -12.32 3.19
C LEU A 352 21.04 -12.26 3.39
N ARG A 353 21.79 -13.28 2.91
CA ARG A 353 23.27 -13.23 2.87
C ARG A 353 23.79 -12.22 1.83
N ILE A 354 23.09 -12.07 0.70
CA ILE A 354 23.45 -11.11 -0.35
C ILE A 354 22.97 -9.71 0.01
N MET A 355 21.73 -9.60 0.51
CA MET A 355 21.11 -8.33 0.90
C MET A 355 20.59 -8.40 2.34
N PRO A 356 21.45 -8.20 3.33
CA PRO A 356 21.07 -8.24 4.74
C PRO A 356 19.97 -7.21 5.06
N ASN A 357 19.02 -7.61 5.91
CA ASN A 357 17.90 -6.78 6.34
C ASN A 357 16.96 -6.34 5.19
N GLU A 358 16.93 -7.08 4.08
CA GLU A 358 15.91 -6.87 3.07
C GLU A 358 14.52 -7.09 3.73
N PRO A 359 13.60 -6.09 3.72
CA PRO A 359 12.42 -6.12 4.57
C PRO A 359 11.48 -7.29 4.26
N ASP A 360 11.22 -7.54 2.96
CA ASP A 360 10.30 -8.58 2.54
C ASP A 360 10.91 -9.98 2.70
N ALA A 361 12.20 -10.16 2.41
CA ALA A 361 12.88 -11.42 2.67
C ALA A 361 12.91 -11.75 4.18
N THR A 362 13.14 -10.75 5.03
CA THR A 362 13.10 -10.90 6.49
C THR A 362 11.72 -11.31 6.97
N ARG A 363 10.67 -10.66 6.47
CA ARG A 363 9.26 -10.96 6.79
C ARG A 363 8.88 -12.36 6.33
N LEU A 364 9.23 -12.74 5.10
CA LEU A 364 8.93 -14.06 4.54
C LEU A 364 9.75 -15.17 5.20
N PHE A 365 11.00 -14.89 5.60
CA PHE A 365 11.82 -15.83 6.37
C PHE A 365 11.15 -16.20 7.70
N ALA A 366 10.68 -15.19 8.46
CA ALA A 366 9.95 -15.43 9.69
C ALA A 366 8.65 -16.20 9.46
N ALA A 367 7.91 -15.89 8.39
CA ALA A 367 6.69 -16.59 8.02
C ALA A 367 6.98 -18.06 7.60
N ALA A 368 8.06 -18.29 6.85
CA ALA A 368 8.50 -19.63 6.46
C ALA A 368 8.93 -20.48 7.68
N GLU A 369 9.58 -19.87 8.66
CA GLU A 369 9.95 -20.54 9.91
C GLU A 369 8.74 -21.02 10.70
N LEU A 370 7.71 -20.19 10.80
CA LEU A 370 6.43 -20.57 11.40
C LEU A 370 5.73 -21.70 10.61
N GLY A 371 5.68 -21.57 9.29
CA GLY A 371 5.10 -22.59 8.40
C GLY A 371 5.82 -23.94 8.50
N ALA A 372 7.15 -23.94 8.46
CA ALA A 372 7.96 -25.15 8.61
C ALA A 372 7.75 -25.86 9.97
N THR A 373 7.57 -25.07 11.02
CA THR A 373 7.26 -25.63 12.34
C THR A 373 5.90 -26.34 12.35
N GLN A 374 4.90 -25.78 11.67
CA GLN A 374 3.56 -26.38 11.54
C GLN A 374 3.60 -27.62 10.65
N GLU A 375 4.32 -27.61 9.53
CA GLU A 375 4.53 -28.78 8.66
C GLU A 375 5.18 -29.94 9.44
N GLY A 376 6.23 -29.65 10.20
CA GLY A 376 6.92 -30.64 11.02
C GLY A 376 6.05 -31.21 12.16
N ALA A 377 5.15 -30.40 12.75
CA ALA A 377 4.19 -30.87 13.74
C ALA A 377 3.11 -31.76 13.11
N LEU A 378 2.59 -31.39 11.95
CA LEU A 378 1.61 -32.15 11.20
C LEU A 378 2.20 -33.49 10.72
N GLY A 379 3.44 -33.48 10.19
CA GLY A 379 4.16 -34.67 9.77
C GLY A 379 4.32 -35.67 10.93
N ARG A 380 4.77 -35.21 12.11
CA ARG A 380 4.88 -36.05 13.32
C ARG A 380 3.53 -36.60 13.79
N MET A 381 2.46 -35.77 13.68
CA MET A 381 1.09 -36.24 14.00
C MET A 381 0.63 -37.33 13.03
N MET A 382 0.88 -37.18 11.74
CA MET A 382 0.53 -38.16 10.71
C MET A 382 1.34 -39.47 10.88
N GLU A 383 2.63 -39.36 11.13
CA GLU A 383 3.52 -40.50 11.39
C GLU A 383 3.09 -41.28 12.63
N ASN A 384 2.81 -40.59 13.74
CA ASN A 384 2.29 -41.20 14.96
C ASN A 384 0.87 -41.71 14.82
N SER A 385 0.10 -41.26 13.83
CA SER A 385 -1.29 -41.70 13.59
C SER A 385 -1.41 -42.76 12.50
N GLY A 386 -0.31 -43.10 11.83
CA GLY A 386 -0.31 -44.06 10.69
C GLY A 386 -0.93 -45.40 11.03
N TRP A 387 -0.72 -45.94 12.25
CA TRP A 387 -1.36 -47.15 12.75
C TRP A 387 -2.88 -46.97 12.97
N MET A 388 -3.34 -45.77 13.40
CA MET A 388 -4.75 -45.46 13.59
C MET A 388 -5.48 -45.33 12.23
N ILE A 389 -4.85 -44.72 11.24
CA ILE A 389 -5.39 -44.60 9.87
C ILE A 389 -5.51 -45.99 9.24
N SER A 390 -4.50 -46.84 9.41
CA SER A 390 -4.51 -48.25 8.94
C SER A 390 -5.57 -49.05 9.66
N GLY A 391 -5.73 -48.83 10.97
CA GLY A 391 -6.79 -49.48 11.78
C GLY A 391 -8.21 -49.05 11.37
N MET A 392 -8.42 -47.75 11.06
CA MET A 392 -9.70 -47.24 10.55
C MET A 392 -10.02 -47.78 9.15
N ALA A 393 -9.05 -47.85 8.25
CA ALA A 393 -9.23 -48.46 6.94
C ALA A 393 -9.63 -49.92 7.06
N GLY A 394 -8.96 -50.67 7.94
CA GLY A 394 -9.33 -52.05 8.29
C GLY A 394 -10.75 -52.18 8.85
N LEU A 395 -11.14 -51.26 9.75
CA LEU A 395 -12.48 -51.24 10.32
C LEU A 395 -13.58 -50.92 9.27
N LEU A 396 -13.31 -50.02 8.36
CA LEU A 396 -14.21 -49.68 7.24
C LEU A 396 -14.39 -50.89 6.30
N VAL A 397 -13.32 -51.62 6.01
CA VAL A 397 -13.39 -52.86 5.22
C VAL A 397 -14.22 -53.92 5.94
N VAL A 398 -14.01 -54.12 7.24
CA VAL A 398 -14.82 -55.07 8.07
C VAL A 398 -16.29 -54.67 8.11
N LEU A 399 -16.58 -53.35 8.26
CA LEU A 399 -17.96 -52.82 8.21
C LEU A 399 -18.61 -53.02 6.86
N ALA A 400 -17.86 -52.79 5.76
CA ALA A 400 -18.33 -53.01 4.39
C ALA A 400 -18.64 -54.51 4.15
N VAL A 401 -17.76 -55.41 4.60
CA VAL A 401 -17.98 -56.84 4.50
C VAL A 401 -19.19 -57.27 5.37
N ALA A 402 -19.32 -56.76 6.58
CA ALA A 402 -20.47 -57.02 7.44
C ALA A 402 -21.80 -56.54 6.80
N LEU A 403 -21.79 -55.37 6.15
CA LEU A 403 -22.94 -54.82 5.41
C LEU A 403 -23.32 -55.70 4.21
N VAL A 404 -22.33 -56.21 3.47
CA VAL A 404 -22.56 -57.12 2.35
C VAL A 404 -23.11 -58.47 2.84
N VAL A 405 -22.59 -59.00 3.94
CA VAL A 405 -23.09 -60.23 4.57
C VAL A 405 -24.51 -60.05 5.13
N MET A 406 -24.82 -58.91 5.75
CA MET A 406 -26.17 -58.60 6.21
C MET A 406 -27.17 -58.44 5.07
N ARG A 407 -26.76 -57.77 3.95
CA ARG A 407 -27.58 -57.69 2.73
C ARG A 407 -27.84 -59.04 2.10
N ARG A 408 -26.90 -60.01 2.13
CA ARG A 408 -27.08 -61.36 1.61
C ARG A 408 -28.03 -62.22 2.51
N ARG A 409 -28.25 -61.84 3.76
CA ARG A 409 -29.17 -62.56 4.68
C ARG A 409 -30.62 -62.05 4.61
N GLN A 410 -30.92 -60.97 3.85
CA GLN A 410 -32.28 -60.42 3.74
C GLN A 410 -32.99 -60.72 2.40
N THR A 411 -32.59 -61.76 1.67
CA THR A 411 -33.39 -62.22 0.54
C THR A 411 -34.32 -63.34 0.97
N VAL A 412 -35.49 -62.99 1.48
CA VAL A 412 -36.66 -63.86 1.54
C VAL A 412 -37.75 -63.22 0.68
N PRO A 413 -38.39 -63.98 -0.22
CA PRO A 413 -39.30 -63.44 -1.19
C PRO A 413 -40.67 -63.18 -0.60
N ALA A 414 -41.23 -62.01 -0.77
CA ALA A 414 -42.67 -61.78 -0.58
C ALA A 414 -43.29 -61.44 -1.94
N ALA A 415 -44.19 -62.30 -2.33
CA ALA A 415 -45.01 -62.18 -3.50
C ALA A 415 -46.12 -61.15 -3.34
N ALA A 416 -46.44 -60.51 -4.45
CA ALA A 416 -47.76 -60.02 -4.89
C ALA A 416 -48.64 -59.23 -3.95
N MET A 417 -48.93 -57.99 -4.34
CA MET A 417 -50.30 -57.57 -4.69
C MET A 417 -50.28 -56.30 -5.52
N ALA A 418 -51.03 -56.34 -6.59
CA ALA A 418 -51.29 -55.30 -7.52
C ALA A 418 -52.32 -54.29 -6.99
N GLY A 419 -52.32 -53.10 -7.54
CA GLY A 419 -53.55 -52.32 -7.54
C GLY A 419 -53.41 -50.80 -7.62
N ALA A 420 -53.74 -50.31 -8.81
CA ALA A 420 -54.49 -49.09 -9.09
C ALA A 420 -53.75 -47.74 -9.12
N ALA A 421 -53.74 -47.25 -10.35
CA ALA A 421 -53.54 -45.87 -10.76
C ALA A 421 -54.59 -44.92 -10.19
N VAL A 422 -54.25 -43.65 -10.04
CA VAL A 422 -55.07 -42.53 -10.51
C VAL A 422 -54.19 -41.31 -10.71
N ALA A 423 -54.39 -40.62 -11.85
CA ALA A 423 -53.80 -39.39 -12.29
C ALA A 423 -54.41 -38.17 -11.55
N GLY A 424 -53.67 -37.09 -11.49
CA GLY A 424 -54.22 -35.81 -11.07
C GLY A 424 -53.16 -34.69 -11.02
N SER A 425 -53.07 -33.99 -12.16
CA SER A 425 -52.91 -32.55 -12.35
C SER A 425 -52.16 -31.65 -11.37
N GLY A 426 -51.15 -30.99 -11.85
CA GLY A 426 -50.98 -29.53 -11.92
C GLY A 426 -50.98 -28.71 -10.62
N GLY A 427 -49.86 -28.07 -10.38
CA GLY A 427 -49.79 -27.01 -9.41
C GLY A 427 -48.37 -26.50 -9.23
N GLY A 428 -48.03 -25.43 -9.95
CA GLY A 428 -46.73 -24.77 -9.79
C GLY A 428 -46.57 -24.20 -8.38
N ALA A 429 -45.53 -24.65 -7.69
CA ALA A 429 -45.12 -24.04 -6.44
C ALA A 429 -43.97 -23.07 -6.68
N LYS A 430 -44.27 -21.79 -6.49
CA LYS A 430 -43.27 -20.76 -6.35
C LYS A 430 -42.33 -21.12 -5.19
N VAL A 431 -41.03 -21.26 -5.51
CA VAL A 431 -40.00 -21.36 -4.48
C VAL A 431 -39.79 -19.98 -3.88
N VAL A 432 -40.31 -19.77 -2.69
CA VAL A 432 -39.96 -18.62 -1.85
C VAL A 432 -38.63 -18.95 -1.20
N LEU A 433 -37.59 -18.24 -1.62
CA LEU A 433 -36.29 -18.26 -0.94
C LEU A 433 -36.46 -17.64 0.46
N GLN A 434 -36.42 -18.45 1.47
CA GLN A 434 -36.25 -17.98 2.84
C GLN A 434 -34.80 -17.47 3.01
N PRO A 435 -34.58 -16.34 3.71
CA PRO A 435 -33.23 -15.87 4.01
C PRO A 435 -32.56 -16.85 4.98
N GLN A 436 -31.36 -17.30 4.61
CA GLN A 436 -30.48 -18.07 5.51
C GLN A 436 -30.20 -17.25 6.76
N PRO A 437 -30.18 -17.87 7.95
CA PRO A 437 -29.74 -17.21 9.17
C PRO A 437 -28.25 -16.86 9.03
N ALA A 438 -27.93 -15.59 9.27
CA ALA A 438 -26.57 -15.09 9.34
C ALA A 438 -25.77 -15.89 10.37
N LEU A 439 -24.60 -16.36 9.95
CA LEU A 439 -23.58 -16.91 10.84
C LEU A 439 -23.23 -15.86 11.91
N PRO A 440 -22.98 -16.26 13.17
CA PRO A 440 -22.57 -15.32 14.19
C PRO A 440 -21.21 -14.72 13.79
N GLN A 441 -21.22 -13.43 13.46
CA GLN A 441 -20.01 -12.64 13.35
C GLN A 441 -19.33 -12.63 14.71
N ALA A 442 -18.05 -12.97 14.75
CA ALA A 442 -17.22 -12.72 15.92
C ALA A 442 -17.39 -11.25 16.32
N ALA A 443 -17.64 -11.00 17.60
CA ALA A 443 -17.85 -9.64 18.11
C ALA A 443 -16.62 -8.79 17.77
N GLU A 444 -16.73 -7.95 16.73
CA GLU A 444 -15.73 -6.94 16.41
C GLU A 444 -15.66 -5.96 17.58
N GLN A 445 -14.46 -5.65 18.02
CA GLN A 445 -14.20 -4.70 19.09
C GLN A 445 -14.79 -3.34 18.69
N SER A 446 -15.80 -2.86 19.41
CA SER A 446 -16.46 -1.58 19.16
C SER A 446 -15.66 -0.45 19.81
N PHE A 447 -15.38 0.60 19.05
CA PHE A 447 -14.72 1.84 19.49
C PHE A 447 -15.72 2.99 19.68
N GLY A 448 -16.99 2.65 19.89
CA GLY A 448 -18.08 3.60 20.00
C GLY A 448 -18.95 3.64 18.74
N SER A 449 -19.61 4.76 18.50
CA SER A 449 -20.48 4.96 17.35
C SER A 449 -20.57 6.43 16.96
N ILE A 450 -21.00 6.67 15.73
CA ILE A 450 -21.39 8.01 15.29
C ILE A 450 -22.90 8.04 15.02
N GLN A 451 -23.53 9.16 15.36
CA GLN A 451 -24.92 9.43 15.01
C GLN A 451 -24.99 10.68 14.13
N VAL A 452 -25.65 10.55 12.99
CA VAL A 452 -25.91 11.69 12.12
C VAL A 452 -27.05 12.53 12.73
N THR A 453 -26.77 13.79 13.01
CA THR A 453 -27.72 14.72 13.65
C THR A 453 -28.21 15.82 12.69
N GLY A 454 -27.67 15.88 11.45
CA GLY A 454 -28.12 16.78 10.38
C GLY A 454 -27.81 16.20 9.02
N GLY A 455 -28.59 16.56 8.01
CA GLY A 455 -28.48 16.10 6.63
C GLY A 455 -29.38 14.91 6.29
N SER A 456 -29.18 14.34 5.09
CA SER A 456 -29.99 13.26 4.49
C SER A 456 -30.05 11.97 5.32
N LEU A 457 -29.06 11.76 6.19
CA LEU A 457 -28.97 10.58 7.05
C LEU A 457 -29.35 10.88 8.52
N SER A 458 -29.98 12.04 8.81
CA SER A 458 -30.31 12.44 10.17
C SER A 458 -31.05 11.34 10.94
N GLY A 459 -30.63 11.10 12.19
CA GLY A 459 -31.16 10.05 13.06
C GLY A 459 -30.48 8.69 12.93
N ARG A 460 -29.74 8.43 11.85
CA ARG A 460 -29.03 7.15 11.68
C ARG A 460 -27.78 7.06 12.55
N ARG A 461 -27.50 5.85 13.03
CA ARG A 461 -26.33 5.53 13.85
C ARG A 461 -25.48 4.46 13.18
N PHE A 462 -24.16 4.63 13.24
CA PHE A 462 -23.18 3.73 12.65
C PHE A 462 -22.16 3.32 13.70
N PRO A 463 -21.95 2.00 13.92
CA PRO A 463 -20.92 1.51 14.86
C PRO A 463 -19.53 1.81 14.30
N LEU A 464 -18.61 2.21 15.18
CA LEU A 464 -17.22 2.47 14.82
C LEU A 464 -16.38 1.22 15.07
N THR A 465 -15.90 0.59 14.01
CA THR A 465 -14.99 -0.57 14.05
C THR A 465 -13.53 -0.12 13.94
N LYS A 466 -12.58 -1.04 14.06
CA LYS A 466 -11.15 -0.78 13.91
C LYS A 466 -10.78 -0.15 12.56
N ALA A 467 -11.54 -0.44 11.50
CA ALA A 467 -11.33 0.13 10.17
C ALA A 467 -11.70 1.62 10.07
N GLY A 468 -12.46 2.15 11.04
CA GLY A 468 -12.99 3.51 10.98
C GLY A 468 -14.21 3.62 10.08
N LEU A 469 -14.70 4.86 9.91
CA LEU A 469 -15.82 5.21 9.04
C LEU A 469 -15.42 6.39 8.14
N LEU A 470 -15.39 6.18 6.84
CA LEU A 470 -15.19 7.24 5.87
C LEU A 470 -16.54 7.85 5.49
N LEU A 471 -16.63 9.17 5.64
CA LEU A 471 -17.81 9.98 5.41
C LEU A 471 -17.63 10.80 4.12
N GLY A 472 -18.61 10.75 3.21
CA GLY A 472 -18.51 11.51 1.96
C GLY A 472 -19.70 11.27 1.02
N ARG A 473 -19.61 11.77 -0.22
CA ARG A 473 -20.64 11.55 -1.25
C ARG A 473 -20.34 10.36 -2.18
N ASP A 474 -19.12 9.87 -2.20
CA ASP A 474 -18.71 8.77 -3.06
C ASP A 474 -19.19 7.44 -2.47
N SER A 475 -20.27 6.88 -3.04
CA SER A 475 -20.86 5.62 -2.58
C SER A 475 -19.98 4.39 -2.83
N ALA A 476 -18.99 4.48 -3.70
CA ALA A 476 -18.04 3.39 -3.93
C ALA A 476 -16.94 3.31 -2.86
N LYS A 477 -16.68 4.42 -2.15
CA LYS A 477 -15.57 4.53 -1.19
C LYS A 477 -16.03 4.72 0.25
N CYS A 478 -17.13 5.46 0.47
CA CYS A 478 -17.58 5.86 1.79
C CYS A 478 -18.53 4.85 2.42
N GLN A 479 -18.35 4.56 3.71
CA GLN A 479 -19.28 3.76 4.52
C GLN A 479 -20.49 4.58 4.96
N VAL A 480 -20.35 5.90 5.08
CA VAL A 480 -21.45 6.82 5.40
C VAL A 480 -21.60 7.81 4.23
N VAL A 481 -22.61 7.55 3.40
CA VAL A 481 -22.80 8.25 2.13
C VAL A 481 -23.86 9.33 2.26
N PHE A 482 -23.47 10.58 2.09
CA PHE A 482 -24.32 11.76 2.10
C PHE A 482 -24.70 12.19 0.67
N THR A 483 -25.78 12.93 0.53
CA THR A 483 -26.23 13.47 -0.78
C THR A 483 -26.02 14.99 -0.90
N GLU A 484 -25.66 15.66 0.18
CA GLU A 484 -25.50 17.10 0.26
C GLU A 484 -24.26 17.59 -0.48
N ASP A 485 -24.41 18.61 -1.33
CA ASP A 485 -23.33 19.21 -2.14
C ASP A 485 -22.21 19.85 -1.30
N VAL A 486 -22.49 20.16 -0.04
CA VAL A 486 -21.50 20.66 0.89
C VAL A 486 -20.49 19.58 1.31
N VAL A 487 -20.82 18.30 1.13
CA VAL A 487 -19.97 17.17 1.47
C VAL A 487 -19.14 16.76 0.24
N SER A 488 -17.83 16.66 0.36
CA SER A 488 -16.93 16.18 -0.70
C SER A 488 -17.09 14.68 -0.95
N GLY A 489 -16.57 14.17 -2.06
CA GLY A 489 -16.60 12.74 -2.40
C GLY A 489 -16.09 11.87 -1.26
N GLU A 490 -14.86 12.11 -0.80
CA GLU A 490 -14.31 11.67 0.48
C GLU A 490 -14.14 12.94 1.35
N HIS A 491 -14.92 13.11 2.40
CA HIS A 491 -14.91 14.36 3.18
C HIS A 491 -14.10 14.24 4.46
N ALA A 492 -14.44 13.31 5.31
CA ALA A 492 -13.77 13.09 6.60
C ALA A 492 -13.74 11.60 6.97
N TRP A 493 -12.70 11.19 7.67
CA TRP A 493 -12.54 9.83 8.17
C TRP A 493 -12.52 9.84 9.70
N ILE A 494 -13.44 9.12 10.33
CA ILE A 494 -13.47 8.91 11.78
C ILE A 494 -12.86 7.55 12.06
N VAL A 495 -11.74 7.52 12.79
CA VAL A 495 -10.92 6.33 12.95
C VAL A 495 -10.43 6.16 14.38
N PRO A 496 -10.45 4.92 14.94
CA PRO A 496 -9.78 4.61 16.18
C PRO A 496 -8.25 4.72 16.04
N LEU A 497 -7.62 5.26 17.05
CA LEU A 497 -6.17 5.36 17.22
C LEU A 497 -5.79 4.76 18.57
N ASP A 498 -4.50 4.53 18.83
CA ASP A 498 -4.01 3.93 20.08
C ASP A 498 -4.45 4.70 21.34
N ASN A 499 -4.64 6.04 21.21
CA ASN A 499 -5.01 6.92 22.31
C ASN A 499 -6.44 7.49 22.18
N GLY A 500 -7.37 6.79 21.53
CA GLY A 500 -8.76 7.22 21.38
C GLY A 500 -9.26 7.23 19.95
N VAL A 501 -10.27 8.06 19.66
CA VAL A 501 -10.84 8.21 18.32
C VAL A 501 -10.51 9.59 17.76
N ALA A 502 -10.22 9.69 16.48
CA ALA A 502 -9.97 10.95 15.80
C ALA A 502 -10.82 11.12 14.56
N VAL A 503 -11.10 12.36 14.18
CA VAL A 503 -11.57 12.74 12.86
C VAL A 503 -10.41 13.32 12.04
N ILE A 504 -10.34 12.94 10.77
CA ILE A 504 -9.34 13.38 9.81
C ILE A 504 -10.07 13.92 8.58
N ASP A 505 -9.87 15.21 8.25
CA ASP A 505 -10.36 15.82 7.01
C ASP A 505 -9.60 15.20 5.81
N ARG A 506 -10.31 14.77 4.80
CA ARG A 506 -9.75 14.09 3.61
C ARG A 506 -9.50 15.07 2.45
N GLY A 507 -9.13 16.29 2.76
CA GLY A 507 -8.95 17.34 1.76
C GLY A 507 -10.29 17.89 1.25
N SER A 508 -11.28 17.97 2.13
CA SER A 508 -12.62 18.39 1.75
C SER A 508 -12.64 19.84 1.24
N SER A 509 -13.45 20.14 0.22
CA SER A 509 -13.55 21.49 -0.34
C SER A 509 -14.13 22.50 0.63
N ASN A 510 -15.08 22.08 1.48
CA ASN A 510 -15.81 22.97 2.39
C ASN A 510 -15.34 22.90 3.85
N GLY A 511 -14.34 22.05 4.15
CA GLY A 511 -13.73 21.93 5.49
C GLY A 511 -14.52 21.07 6.48
N THR A 512 -13.80 20.56 7.48
CA THR A 512 -14.34 19.85 8.64
C THR A 512 -14.14 20.71 9.90
N PHE A 513 -15.17 20.80 10.76
CA PHE A 513 -15.16 21.66 11.95
C PHE A 513 -15.67 20.90 13.17
N ILE A 514 -15.20 21.24 14.36
CA ILE A 514 -15.59 20.55 15.60
C ILE A 514 -16.37 21.49 16.50
N ASN A 515 -17.50 20.99 16.98
CA ASN A 515 -18.42 21.62 17.91
C ASN A 515 -19.08 22.92 17.43
N SER A 516 -18.52 23.62 16.44
CA SER A 516 -19.09 24.82 15.80
C SER A 516 -18.58 24.95 14.36
N VAL A 517 -19.40 25.47 13.46
CA VAL A 517 -19.00 25.86 12.09
C VAL A 517 -18.07 27.08 12.07
N ASP A 518 -18.03 27.84 13.17
CA ASP A 518 -17.17 29.02 13.35
C ASP A 518 -15.81 28.64 13.97
N SER A 519 -15.63 27.38 14.38
CA SER A 519 -14.34 26.90 14.85
C SER A 519 -13.32 26.83 13.70
N PRO A 520 -12.01 26.84 13.98
CA PRO A 520 -10.99 26.65 12.94
C PRO A 520 -11.21 25.32 12.21
N ARG A 521 -10.97 25.34 10.90
CA ARG A 521 -10.95 24.11 10.09
C ARG A 521 -9.91 23.14 10.65
N VAL A 522 -10.28 21.87 10.81
CA VAL A 522 -9.38 20.85 11.32
C VAL A 522 -8.90 19.95 10.20
N SER A 523 -7.63 19.60 10.21
CA SER A 523 -7.07 18.54 9.35
C SER A 523 -7.13 17.18 10.06
N LYS A 524 -6.86 17.17 11.37
CA LYS A 524 -6.97 16.02 12.26
C LYS A 524 -7.16 16.48 13.69
N VAL A 525 -8.12 15.90 14.41
CA VAL A 525 -8.35 16.19 15.84
C VAL A 525 -8.90 14.96 16.54
N GLY A 526 -8.49 14.74 17.80
CA GLY A 526 -9.05 13.72 18.69
C GLY A 526 -10.49 14.07 19.07
N LEU A 527 -11.40 13.10 19.05
CA LEU A 527 -12.79 13.25 19.42
C LEU A 527 -13.02 12.80 20.86
N GLN A 528 -13.79 13.58 21.59
CA GLN A 528 -14.34 13.24 22.90
C GLN A 528 -15.80 12.82 22.76
N ASN A 529 -16.30 12.10 23.76
CA ASN A 529 -17.70 11.70 23.79
C ASN A 529 -18.63 12.91 23.71
N GLY A 530 -19.52 12.92 22.73
CA GLY A 530 -20.45 14.02 22.47
C GLY A 530 -19.95 15.07 21.49
N ASP A 531 -18.70 15.00 21.01
CA ASP A 531 -18.19 15.94 20.00
C ASP A 531 -18.98 15.88 18.71
N ARG A 532 -19.26 17.08 18.17
CA ARG A 532 -20.03 17.28 16.94
C ARG A 532 -19.09 17.65 15.80
N VAL A 533 -19.07 16.82 14.76
CA VAL A 533 -18.27 17.00 13.55
C VAL A 533 -19.18 17.60 12.47
N TYR A 534 -18.87 18.78 12.00
CA TYR A 534 -19.56 19.48 10.92
C TYR A 534 -18.83 19.28 9.61
N LEU A 535 -19.54 18.75 8.61
CA LEU A 535 -19.01 18.56 7.26
C LEU A 535 -19.38 19.76 6.37
N GLY A 536 -18.50 20.76 6.36
CA GLY A 536 -18.67 22.04 5.65
C GLY A 536 -19.29 23.15 6.51
N LYS A 537 -19.02 24.40 6.12
CA LYS A 537 -19.40 25.62 6.87
C LYS A 537 -20.91 25.88 6.96
N LYS A 538 -21.74 25.26 6.09
CA LYS A 538 -23.19 25.49 6.11
C LYS A 538 -23.92 24.84 7.29
N GLY A 539 -23.24 23.99 8.08
CA GLY A 539 -23.82 23.31 9.24
C GLY A 539 -24.97 22.34 8.95
N SER A 540 -25.20 22.04 7.66
CA SER A 540 -26.31 21.18 7.22
C SER A 540 -26.07 19.70 7.52
N VAL A 541 -24.81 19.27 7.58
CA VAL A 541 -24.44 17.89 7.88
C VAL A 541 -23.61 17.85 9.15
N VAL A 542 -24.13 17.17 10.15
CA VAL A 542 -23.51 17.06 11.48
C VAL A 542 -23.52 15.61 11.93
N VAL A 543 -22.39 15.18 12.47
CA VAL A 543 -22.19 13.84 13.01
C VAL A 543 -21.72 13.96 14.45
N THR A 544 -22.38 13.30 15.39
CA THR A 544 -21.99 13.30 16.81
C THR A 544 -21.31 11.98 17.15
N TYR A 545 -20.14 12.03 17.77
CA TYR A 545 -19.41 10.85 18.23
C TYR A 545 -19.85 10.46 19.64
N PHE A 546 -20.05 9.15 19.86
CA PHE A 546 -20.33 8.53 21.14
C PHE A 546 -19.29 7.45 21.43
N ALA A 547 -18.53 7.61 22.50
CA ALA A 547 -17.57 6.63 22.97
C ALA A 547 -18.29 5.33 23.41
N SER A 548 -17.56 4.20 23.32
CA SER A 548 -18.04 2.89 23.76
C SER A 548 -18.12 2.77 25.29
#